data_40f8a07bcac4ef33fddc933c2a499bca
#
_entry.id   40f8a07bcac4ef33fddc933c2a499bca
#
_cell.length_a   1.000
_cell.length_b   1.000
_cell.length_c   1.000
_cell.angle_alpha   90.00
_cell.angle_beta   90.00
_cell.angle_gamma   90.00
#
_symmetry.space_group_name_H-M   'P 1'
#
loop_
_entity.id
_entity.type
_entity.pdbx_description
1 polymer ?
#
loop_
_entity_poly.entity_id
_entity_poly.type
_entity_poly.pdbx_seq_one_letter_code
_entity_poly.pdbx_strand_id
1 'polypeptide(L)'
;MKKLITTIAFIALSSVSAKAIDMEMFSITGGIAANQSVFGAAAKQDDYNAAGTAIETTDSEHGVFTESFGSQFVELGIGRWISLGFEHVPDSISTPENVNSGGNDLAGTGTGNTAEVSVDFNDMNTTYVKLNTPMGIYFKYGTVSTDIDIKETMLSGNKYANTSVDGTSMGAGYQKTFGERGFGIRLEGNYVELDNVTVNNGVTKTAGTGLNNFKEIKASNLEGLTGKVALTYTFGRSGNSF
;
A
#
# COMPACT_ATOMS: atom_id res chain seq x y z
N MET A 1 11.39 -13.41 -5.95
CA MET A 1 10.91 -13.52 -7.33
C MET A 1 10.23 -12.22 -7.81
N LYS A 2 9.46 -11.50 -6.97
CA LYS A 2 8.77 -10.24 -7.34
C LYS A 2 9.76 -9.14 -7.80
N LYS A 3 10.88 -8.93 -7.10
CA LYS A 3 11.92 -7.94 -7.50
C LYS A 3 12.53 -8.19 -8.88
N LEU A 4 12.60 -9.45 -9.29
CA LEU A 4 13.09 -9.82 -10.62
C LEU A 4 12.11 -9.43 -11.74
N ILE A 5 10.81 -9.50 -11.47
CA ILE A 5 9.76 -9.15 -12.45
C ILE A 5 9.74 -7.65 -12.70
N THR A 6 9.90 -6.82 -11.67
CA THR A 6 9.94 -5.35 -11.80
C THR A 6 11.16 -4.91 -12.60
N THR A 7 12.33 -5.51 -12.35
CA THR A 7 13.56 -5.23 -13.10
C THR A 7 13.46 -5.70 -14.56
N ILE A 8 12.82 -6.85 -14.80
CA ILE A 8 12.62 -7.38 -16.17
C ILE A 8 11.66 -6.49 -16.95
N ALA A 9 10.58 -5.97 -16.34
CA ALA A 9 9.67 -5.04 -16.99
C ALA A 9 10.36 -3.75 -17.44
N PHE A 10 11.26 -3.20 -16.62
CA PHE A 10 12.05 -2.02 -16.98
C PHE A 10 13.07 -2.29 -18.11
N ILE A 11 13.72 -3.45 -18.08
CA ILE A 11 14.68 -3.85 -19.13
C ILE A 11 13.95 -4.18 -20.44
N ALA A 12 12.77 -4.82 -20.39
CA ALA A 12 11.98 -5.12 -21.57
C ALA A 12 11.49 -3.84 -22.30
N LEU A 13 11.13 -2.79 -21.54
CA LEU A 13 10.75 -1.48 -22.09
C LEU A 13 11.93 -0.74 -22.74
N SER A 14 13.15 -0.95 -22.26
CA SER A 14 14.35 -0.32 -22.83
C SER A 14 14.87 -1.01 -24.11
N SER A 15 14.47 -2.25 -24.37
CA SER A 15 14.92 -3.06 -25.51
C SER A 15 14.00 -3.04 -26.73
N VAL A 16 12.80 -2.45 -26.60
CA VAL A 16 11.90 -2.26 -27.75
C VAL A 16 12.47 -1.15 -28.62
N SER A 17 13.08 -1.53 -29.74
CA SER A 17 13.55 -0.55 -30.73
C SER A 17 12.33 0.21 -31.26
N ALA A 18 12.40 1.53 -31.13
CA ALA A 18 11.34 2.49 -31.47
C ALA A 18 10.80 2.41 -32.91
N LYS A 19 11.39 1.57 -33.75
CA LYS A 19 11.00 1.38 -35.16
C LYS A 19 9.92 0.31 -35.41
N ALA A 20 9.54 -0.47 -34.39
CA ALA A 20 8.59 -1.58 -34.55
C ALA A 20 7.16 -1.26 -34.10
N ILE A 21 6.93 -0.10 -33.48
CA ILE A 21 5.62 0.30 -32.98
C ILE A 21 5.18 1.53 -33.76
N ASP A 22 3.94 1.51 -34.26
CA ASP A 22 3.32 2.72 -34.81
C ASP A 22 3.14 3.74 -33.67
N MET A 23 4.11 4.66 -33.57
CA MET A 23 4.23 5.66 -32.50
C MET A 23 3.08 6.68 -32.51
N GLU A 24 2.23 6.67 -33.53
CA GLU A 24 1.03 7.50 -33.55
C GLU A 24 -0.09 6.94 -32.66
N MET A 25 -0.09 5.62 -32.40
CA MET A 25 -1.12 4.94 -31.62
C MET A 25 -0.71 4.70 -30.16
N PHE A 26 0.60 4.63 -29.87
CA PHE A 26 1.10 4.26 -28.54
C PHE A 26 2.00 5.35 -27.97
N SER A 27 1.96 5.49 -26.63
CA SER A 27 2.89 6.31 -25.87
C SER A 27 3.33 5.58 -24.63
N ILE A 28 4.54 5.89 -24.14
CA ILE A 28 5.04 5.41 -22.86
C ILE A 28 5.33 6.62 -22.00
N THR A 29 4.72 6.68 -20.83
CA THR A 29 4.97 7.72 -19.85
C THR A 29 5.62 7.10 -18.62
N GLY A 30 6.77 7.61 -18.21
CA GLY A 30 7.40 7.33 -16.93
C GLY A 30 7.31 8.54 -16.02
N GLY A 31 7.29 8.33 -14.71
CA GLY A 31 7.28 9.41 -13.75
C GLY A 31 7.74 9.02 -12.35
N ILE A 32 8.16 10.03 -11.62
CA ILE A 32 8.45 9.97 -10.19
C ILE A 32 7.55 10.95 -9.46
N ALA A 33 7.10 10.59 -8.27
CA ALA A 33 6.15 11.39 -7.52
C ALA A 33 6.53 11.53 -6.05
N ALA A 34 6.16 12.67 -5.48
CA ALA A 34 6.08 12.90 -4.05
C ALA A 34 4.60 12.83 -3.63
N ASN A 35 4.34 12.07 -2.59
CA ASN A 35 3.02 11.79 -2.06
C ASN A 35 2.92 12.27 -0.62
N GLN A 36 1.75 12.81 -0.27
CA GLN A 36 1.34 13.07 1.10
C GLN A 36 0.01 12.40 1.33
N SER A 37 -0.05 11.49 2.31
CA SER A 37 -1.23 10.68 2.58
C SER A 37 -1.73 10.83 4.00
N VAL A 38 -3.04 10.64 4.16
CA VAL A 38 -3.71 10.40 5.44
C VAL A 38 -4.27 9.00 5.37
N PHE A 39 -3.91 8.16 6.33
CA PHE A 39 -4.37 6.79 6.43
C PHE A 39 -5.24 6.62 7.67
N GLY A 40 -6.29 5.80 7.54
CA GLY A 40 -7.17 5.39 8.62
C GLY A 40 -7.21 3.87 8.73
N ALA A 41 -7.33 3.36 9.95
CA ALA A 41 -7.50 1.94 10.22
C ALA A 41 -8.31 1.72 11.50
N ALA A 42 -9.02 0.61 11.57
CA ALA A 42 -9.60 0.07 12.78
C ALA A 42 -9.05 -1.34 13.02
N ALA A 43 -8.65 -1.63 14.24
CA ALA A 43 -8.17 -2.94 14.67
C ALA A 43 -9.01 -3.46 15.83
N LYS A 44 -9.29 -4.76 15.83
CA LYS A 44 -9.97 -5.48 16.89
C LYS A 44 -9.14 -6.70 17.25
N GLN A 45 -8.75 -6.81 18.53
CA GLN A 45 -8.09 -7.98 19.08
C GLN A 45 -9.08 -8.78 19.91
N ASP A 46 -9.22 -10.07 19.61
CA ASP A 46 -9.99 -11.04 20.39
C ASP A 46 -9.01 -12.01 21.08
N ASP A 47 -9.02 -12.02 22.41
CA ASP A 47 -8.26 -12.93 23.25
C ASP A 47 -9.16 -14.10 23.68
N TYR A 48 -8.70 -15.32 23.42
CA TYR A 48 -9.46 -16.54 23.69
C TYR A 48 -9.04 -17.17 25.03
N ASN A 49 -9.96 -17.91 25.64
CA ASN A 49 -9.68 -18.69 26.84
C ASN A 49 -8.64 -19.82 26.55
N ALA A 50 -8.09 -20.42 27.60
CA ALA A 50 -7.10 -21.46 27.48
C ALA A 50 -7.57 -22.69 26.65
N ALA A 51 -8.87 -22.95 26.59
CA ALA A 51 -9.45 -24.01 25.77
C ALA A 51 -9.67 -23.57 24.29
N GLY A 52 -9.50 -22.30 23.96
CA GLY A 52 -9.73 -21.75 22.62
C GLY A 52 -11.19 -21.75 22.17
N THR A 53 -12.14 -21.93 23.10
CA THR A 53 -13.56 -22.11 22.80
C THR A 53 -14.41 -20.86 22.94
N ALA A 54 -13.94 -19.87 23.71
CA ALA A 54 -14.66 -18.64 23.97
C ALA A 54 -13.70 -17.43 23.98
N ILE A 55 -14.18 -16.29 23.51
CA ILE A 55 -13.48 -15.01 23.65
C ILE A 55 -13.64 -14.56 25.10
N GLU A 56 -12.53 -14.25 25.76
CA GLU A 56 -12.50 -13.71 27.13
C GLU A 56 -12.48 -12.20 27.13
N THR A 57 -11.64 -11.60 26.26
CA THR A 57 -11.55 -10.16 26.15
C THR A 57 -11.55 -9.72 24.68
N THR A 58 -12.04 -8.54 24.43
CA THR A 58 -12.00 -7.88 23.12
C THR A 58 -11.54 -6.45 23.33
N ASP A 59 -10.47 -6.09 22.63
CA ASP A 59 -9.95 -4.74 22.57
C ASP A 59 -10.13 -4.19 21.17
N SER A 60 -10.52 -2.92 21.06
CA SER A 60 -10.75 -2.26 19.76
C SER A 60 -10.06 -0.91 19.73
N GLU A 61 -9.35 -0.64 18.66
CA GLU A 61 -8.64 0.61 18.44
C GLU A 61 -8.90 1.15 17.05
N HIS A 62 -8.84 2.48 16.91
CA HIS A 62 -8.87 3.15 15.61
C HIS A 62 -7.76 4.19 15.59
N GLY A 63 -7.09 4.27 14.46
CA GLY A 63 -5.98 5.20 14.27
C GLY A 63 -6.12 5.95 12.95
N VAL A 64 -5.62 7.20 12.96
CA VAL A 64 -5.39 7.99 11.76
C VAL A 64 -3.96 8.52 11.84
N PHE A 65 -3.21 8.37 10.77
CA PHE A 65 -1.85 8.89 10.67
C PHE A 65 -1.58 9.49 9.29
N THR A 66 -0.54 10.31 9.22
CA THR A 66 -0.09 10.93 7.97
C THR A 66 1.31 10.48 7.65
N GLU A 67 1.57 10.21 6.36
CA GLU A 67 2.90 9.81 5.92
C GLU A 67 3.22 10.43 4.55
N SER A 68 4.52 10.74 4.34
CA SER A 68 5.05 11.26 3.08
C SER A 68 5.99 10.23 2.48
N PHE A 69 5.79 9.89 1.22
CA PHE A 69 6.60 8.87 0.54
C PHE A 69 6.79 9.18 -0.93
N GLY A 70 7.84 8.59 -1.53
CA GLY A 70 8.10 8.62 -2.96
C GLY A 70 7.36 7.50 -3.69
N SER A 71 6.99 7.71 -4.95
CA SER A 71 6.56 6.65 -5.84
C SER A 71 7.11 6.83 -7.24
N GLN A 72 7.14 5.74 -8.00
CA GLN A 72 7.52 5.72 -9.41
C GLN A 72 6.48 4.96 -10.20
N PHE A 73 6.23 5.41 -11.43
CA PHE A 73 5.23 4.76 -12.26
C PHE A 73 5.63 4.73 -13.73
N VAL A 74 5.02 3.79 -14.45
CA VAL A 74 5.09 3.67 -15.89
C VAL A 74 3.69 3.44 -16.45
N GLU A 75 3.39 4.08 -17.58
CA GLU A 75 2.11 3.95 -18.27
C GLU A 75 2.32 3.66 -19.75
N LEU A 76 1.53 2.76 -20.28
CA LEU A 76 1.37 2.51 -21.71
C LEU A 76 0.07 3.18 -22.16
N GLY A 77 0.17 4.26 -22.92
CA GLY A 77 -0.96 4.93 -23.53
C GLY A 77 -1.37 4.24 -24.83
N ILE A 78 -2.67 4.05 -25.00
CA ILE A 78 -3.30 3.46 -26.17
C ILE A 78 -4.25 4.50 -26.77
N GLY A 79 -3.88 5.06 -27.90
CA GLY A 79 -4.54 6.22 -28.45
C GLY A 79 -4.43 7.43 -27.51
N ARG A 80 -5.51 8.24 -27.46
CA ARG A 80 -5.54 9.47 -26.64
C ARG A 80 -6.26 9.32 -25.30
N TRP A 81 -7.06 8.27 -25.16
CA TRP A 81 -8.08 8.18 -24.14
C TRP A 81 -7.75 7.24 -22.99
N ILE A 82 -6.97 6.21 -23.27
CA ILE A 82 -6.75 5.12 -22.31
C ILE A 82 -5.25 4.94 -22.09
N SER A 83 -4.87 4.71 -20.82
CA SER A 83 -3.53 4.22 -20.48
C SER A 83 -3.64 3.09 -19.47
N LEU A 84 -2.75 2.11 -19.60
CA LEU A 84 -2.52 1.09 -18.59
C LEU A 84 -1.28 1.49 -17.81
N GLY A 85 -1.35 1.48 -16.49
CA GLY A 85 -0.27 1.94 -15.64
C GLY A 85 0.07 0.97 -14.53
N PHE A 86 1.33 1.06 -14.11
CA PHE A 86 1.87 0.40 -12.93
C PHE A 86 2.62 1.44 -12.09
N GLU A 87 2.31 1.50 -10.81
CA GLU A 87 2.96 2.38 -9.84
C GLU A 87 3.53 1.54 -8.70
N HIS A 88 4.72 1.89 -8.25
CA HIS A 88 5.44 1.24 -7.16
C HIS A 88 5.90 2.27 -6.14
N VAL A 89 5.69 1.98 -4.87
CA VAL A 89 6.22 2.70 -3.72
C VAL A 89 7.40 1.90 -3.17
N PRO A 90 8.64 2.39 -3.32
CA PRO A 90 9.83 1.64 -2.90
C PRO A 90 10.08 1.70 -1.39
N ASP A 91 9.57 2.73 -0.72
CA ASP A 91 9.75 2.96 0.71
C ASP A 91 8.64 2.28 1.51
N SER A 92 8.96 1.88 2.74
CA SER A 92 7.96 1.39 3.69
C SER A 92 7.09 2.55 4.17
N ILE A 93 5.79 2.33 4.25
CA ILE A 93 4.83 3.22 4.91
C ILE A 93 4.59 2.64 6.31
N SER A 94 5.08 3.32 7.36
CA SER A 94 5.02 2.81 8.73
C SER A 94 3.90 3.47 9.52
N THR A 95 3.14 2.67 10.27
CA THR A 95 2.22 3.23 11.26
C THR A 95 2.99 3.79 12.46
N PRO A 96 2.42 4.77 13.17
CA PRO A 96 2.93 5.10 14.50
C PRO A 96 2.95 3.87 15.40
N GLU A 97 3.91 3.85 16.31
CA GLU A 97 4.01 2.81 17.33
C GLU A 97 2.86 2.94 18.33
N ASN A 98 2.13 1.84 18.54
CA ASN A 98 1.13 1.74 19.60
C ASN A 98 1.78 1.11 20.83
N VAL A 99 1.79 1.84 21.95
CA VAL A 99 2.36 1.42 23.21
C VAL A 99 1.23 1.08 24.18
N ASN A 100 1.07 -0.20 24.48
CA ASN A 100 0.08 -0.68 25.44
C ASN A 100 0.74 -0.94 26.80
N SER A 101 0.48 -0.06 27.79
CA SER A 101 0.98 -0.19 29.15
C SER A 101 -0.07 -0.88 30.04
N GLY A 102 0.23 -2.05 30.53
CA GLY A 102 -0.68 -2.81 31.41
C GLY A 102 -0.76 -4.28 31.06
N GLY A 103 0.16 -4.77 30.25
CA GLY A 103 0.25 -6.18 29.89
C GLY A 103 0.47 -7.06 31.10
N ASN A 104 -0.16 -8.21 31.09
CA ASN A 104 0.01 -9.26 32.07
C ASN A 104 1.48 -9.57 32.31
N ASP A 105 1.93 -9.32 33.51
CA ASP A 105 3.25 -9.67 34.01
C ASP A 105 3.46 -11.19 33.93
N LEU A 106 4.25 -11.64 32.97
CA LEU A 106 4.63 -13.05 32.82
C LEU A 106 5.38 -13.61 34.02
N ALA A 107 5.94 -12.76 34.87
CA ALA A 107 6.85 -13.16 35.93
C ALA A 107 6.34 -12.87 37.34
N GLY A 108 5.18 -12.23 37.51
CA GLY A 108 4.66 -11.88 38.84
C GLY A 108 5.55 -10.86 39.58
N THR A 109 6.38 -10.09 38.89
CA THR A 109 7.35 -9.18 39.50
C THR A 109 6.94 -7.71 39.52
N GLY A 110 5.72 -7.38 39.10
CA GLY A 110 5.08 -6.08 39.40
C GLY A 110 5.69 -4.85 38.73
N THR A 111 6.56 -4.99 37.75
CA THR A 111 7.06 -3.88 36.92
C THR A 111 6.32 -3.89 35.60
N GLY A 112 5.51 -2.87 35.38
CA GLY A 112 4.72 -2.70 34.15
C GLY A 112 5.59 -2.83 32.92
N ASN A 113 5.35 -3.88 32.16
CA ASN A 113 5.98 -4.11 30.88
C ASN A 113 5.10 -3.48 29.78
N THR A 114 5.70 -2.81 28.84
CA THR A 114 5.02 -2.21 27.69
C THR A 114 5.07 -3.19 26.51
N ALA A 115 3.92 -3.43 25.88
CA ALA A 115 3.86 -4.07 24.57
C ALA A 115 3.81 -2.97 23.52
N GLU A 116 4.70 -3.06 22.54
CA GLU A 116 4.81 -2.10 21.45
C GLU A 116 4.47 -2.82 20.14
N VAL A 117 3.62 -2.21 19.33
CA VAL A 117 3.21 -2.75 18.02
C VAL A 117 3.22 -1.65 17.00
N SER A 118 3.87 -1.87 15.87
CA SER A 118 3.77 -1.06 14.67
C SER A 118 3.65 -1.95 13.42
N VAL A 119 3.17 -1.38 12.34
CA VAL A 119 2.96 -2.09 11.08
C VAL A 119 3.65 -1.33 9.96
N ASP A 120 4.44 -2.04 9.17
CA ASP A 120 5.02 -1.53 7.94
C ASP A 120 4.29 -2.11 6.73
N PHE A 121 3.87 -1.23 5.84
CA PHE A 121 3.37 -1.58 4.51
C PHE A 121 4.51 -1.47 3.52
N ASN A 122 4.95 -2.60 2.98
CA ASN A 122 6.09 -2.70 2.10
C ASN A 122 5.69 -3.07 0.67
N ASP A 123 6.56 -2.72 -0.29
CA ASP A 123 6.40 -3.11 -1.70
C ASP A 123 4.98 -2.80 -2.24
N MET A 124 4.41 -1.63 -1.88
CA MET A 124 3.07 -1.25 -2.35
C MET A 124 3.08 -1.04 -3.87
N ASN A 125 2.27 -1.83 -4.56
CA ASN A 125 2.16 -1.85 -6.02
C ASN A 125 0.71 -1.57 -6.43
N THR A 126 0.52 -0.67 -7.40
CA THR A 126 -0.79 -0.38 -7.97
C THR A 126 -0.78 -0.61 -9.47
N THR A 127 -1.68 -1.46 -9.96
CA THR A 127 -1.93 -1.64 -11.40
C THR A 127 -3.27 -0.99 -11.74
N TYR A 128 -3.29 -0.12 -12.74
CA TYR A 128 -4.48 0.69 -13.01
C TYR A 128 -4.74 0.95 -14.50
N VAL A 129 -5.98 1.27 -14.78
CA VAL A 129 -6.43 1.89 -16.03
C VAL A 129 -6.64 3.38 -15.78
N LYS A 130 -6.15 4.22 -16.69
CA LYS A 130 -6.33 5.67 -16.67
C LYS A 130 -7.11 6.10 -17.89
N LEU A 131 -8.17 6.87 -17.68
CA LEU A 131 -8.98 7.51 -18.71
C LEU A 131 -8.59 8.99 -18.82
N ASN A 132 -8.07 9.39 -19.96
CA ASN A 132 -7.61 10.75 -20.21
C ASN A 132 -8.71 11.58 -20.88
N THR A 133 -8.71 12.88 -20.62
CA THR A 133 -9.58 13.85 -21.32
C THR A 133 -8.76 14.87 -22.12
N PRO A 134 -9.36 15.54 -23.11
CA PRO A 134 -8.67 16.56 -23.90
C PRO A 134 -8.09 17.71 -23.08
N MET A 135 -8.69 18.05 -21.95
CA MET A 135 -8.24 19.17 -21.10
C MET A 135 -7.11 18.79 -20.13
N GLY A 136 -6.55 17.58 -20.23
CA GLY A 136 -5.51 17.09 -19.32
C GLY A 136 -6.03 16.53 -18.00
N ILE A 137 -7.32 16.62 -17.75
CA ILE A 137 -7.96 15.93 -16.61
C ILE A 137 -7.98 14.43 -16.91
N TYR A 138 -7.80 13.60 -15.90
CA TYR A 138 -7.91 12.15 -16.04
C TYR A 138 -8.53 11.53 -14.80
N PHE A 139 -9.01 10.31 -14.97
CA PHE A 139 -9.48 9.43 -13.90
C PHE A 139 -8.72 8.11 -13.97
N LYS A 140 -8.38 7.54 -12.82
CA LYS A 140 -7.77 6.22 -12.76
C LYS A 140 -8.51 5.32 -11.77
N TYR A 141 -8.50 4.02 -12.08
CA TYR A 141 -9.02 2.98 -11.22
C TYR A 141 -8.15 1.73 -11.37
N GLY A 142 -7.87 1.06 -10.25
CA GLY A 142 -7.00 -0.10 -10.28
C GLY A 142 -7.02 -0.91 -9.00
N THR A 143 -6.14 -1.89 -8.96
CA THR A 143 -5.90 -2.75 -7.80
C THR A 143 -4.56 -2.38 -7.16
N VAL A 144 -4.52 -2.42 -5.85
CA VAL A 144 -3.33 -2.23 -5.03
C VAL A 144 -3.01 -3.51 -4.28
N SER A 145 -1.73 -3.81 -4.08
CA SER A 145 -1.24 -4.93 -3.29
C SER A 145 -0.04 -4.46 -2.49
N THR A 146 0.05 -4.83 -1.21
CA THR A 146 1.16 -4.50 -0.32
C THR A 146 1.45 -5.63 0.64
N ASP A 147 2.72 -5.80 1.01
CA ASP A 147 3.13 -6.74 2.04
C ASP A 147 3.08 -6.02 3.41
N ILE A 148 2.59 -6.71 4.43
CA ILE A 148 2.43 -6.20 5.80
C ILE A 148 3.43 -6.89 6.70
N ASP A 149 4.35 -6.12 7.27
CA ASP A 149 5.30 -6.57 8.29
C ASP A 149 4.86 -6.05 9.66
N ILE A 150 4.55 -6.97 10.57
CA ILE A 150 4.15 -6.65 11.93
C ILE A 150 5.40 -6.62 12.80
N LYS A 151 5.72 -5.46 13.34
CA LYS A 151 6.80 -5.25 14.29
C LYS A 151 6.21 -5.18 15.69
N GLU A 152 6.62 -6.11 16.52
CA GLU A 152 6.12 -6.20 17.89
C GLU A 152 7.23 -6.52 18.88
N THR A 153 7.16 -5.87 20.05
CA THR A 153 7.93 -6.20 21.24
C THR A 153 6.94 -6.76 22.26
N MET A 154 6.58 -8.04 22.09
CA MET A 154 5.61 -8.69 22.95
C MET A 154 6.31 -9.46 24.07
N LEU A 155 5.71 -9.41 25.25
CA LEU A 155 6.21 -10.08 26.45
C LEU A 155 5.92 -11.58 26.48
N SER A 156 5.09 -12.09 25.59
CA SER A 156 4.69 -13.51 25.49
C SER A 156 5.03 -14.07 24.11
N GLY A 157 5.84 -15.00 24.10
CA GLY A 157 6.50 -15.95 23.21
C GLY A 157 6.12 -16.12 21.75
N ASN A 158 4.96 -15.78 21.24
CA ASN A 158 4.56 -16.04 19.86
C ASN A 158 4.23 -14.75 19.13
N LYS A 159 4.79 -14.58 17.92
CA LYS A 159 4.64 -13.41 17.09
C LYS A 159 3.50 -13.55 16.10
N TYR A 160 2.87 -12.44 15.76
CA TYR A 160 1.96 -12.37 14.63
C TYR A 160 2.72 -12.54 13.32
N ALA A 161 2.19 -13.35 12.43
CA ALA A 161 2.82 -13.59 11.13
C ALA A 161 2.63 -12.40 10.19
N ASN A 162 3.70 -12.07 9.45
CA ASN A 162 3.61 -11.15 8.33
C ASN A 162 2.64 -11.69 7.29
N THR A 163 1.96 -10.79 6.61
CA THR A 163 0.93 -11.14 5.62
C THR A 163 0.99 -10.17 4.44
N SER A 164 0.08 -10.31 3.51
CA SER A 164 -0.12 -9.35 2.43
C SER A 164 -1.59 -9.00 2.31
N VAL A 165 -1.89 -7.84 1.79
CA VAL A 165 -3.25 -7.37 1.56
C VAL A 165 -3.37 -6.78 0.17
N ASP A 166 -4.50 -7.09 -0.46
CA ASP A 166 -4.92 -6.49 -1.71
C ASP A 166 -5.99 -5.43 -1.44
N GLY A 167 -6.31 -4.64 -2.45
CA GLY A 167 -7.35 -3.62 -2.34
C GLY A 167 -7.59 -2.91 -3.66
N THR A 168 -8.29 -1.81 -3.60
CA THR A 168 -8.63 -0.98 -4.75
C THR A 168 -8.08 0.43 -4.61
N SER A 169 -7.79 1.06 -5.74
CA SER A 169 -7.36 2.45 -5.82
C SER A 169 -8.16 3.19 -6.86
N MET A 170 -8.67 4.37 -6.51
CA MET A 170 -9.29 5.29 -7.45
C MET A 170 -8.68 6.66 -7.32
N GLY A 171 -8.54 7.37 -8.46
CA GLY A 171 -7.94 8.68 -8.45
C GLY A 171 -8.42 9.56 -9.58
N ALA A 172 -8.22 10.85 -9.39
CA ALA A 172 -8.42 11.86 -10.40
C ALA A 172 -7.26 12.84 -10.36
N GLY A 173 -6.90 13.39 -11.52
CA GLY A 173 -5.80 14.30 -11.59
C GLY A 173 -5.80 15.16 -12.84
N TYR A 174 -4.78 16.01 -12.89
CA TYR A 174 -4.47 16.85 -14.02
C TYR A 174 -3.02 16.63 -14.44
N GLN A 175 -2.80 16.38 -15.73
CA GLN A 175 -1.47 16.23 -16.31
C GLN A 175 -1.28 17.26 -17.43
N LYS A 176 -0.12 17.92 -17.42
CA LYS A 176 0.28 18.84 -18.49
C LYS A 176 1.68 18.50 -18.96
N THR A 177 1.82 18.28 -20.26
CA THR A 177 3.12 18.11 -20.93
C THR A 177 3.59 19.46 -21.48
N PHE A 178 4.88 19.75 -21.36
CA PHE A 178 5.49 21.01 -21.77
C PHE A 178 6.33 20.82 -23.05
N GLY A 179 5.99 21.56 -24.10
CA GLY A 179 6.71 21.56 -25.36
C GLY A 179 6.71 20.15 -26.03
N GLU A 180 7.58 20.03 -27.04
CA GLU A 180 7.69 18.80 -27.87
C GLU A 180 8.56 17.71 -27.23
N ARG A 181 9.21 17.98 -26.09
CA ARG A 181 10.19 17.08 -25.46
C ARG A 181 9.60 16.05 -24.51
N GLY A 182 8.29 16.04 -24.30
CA GLY A 182 7.60 15.03 -23.50
C GLY A 182 7.67 15.23 -21.98
N PHE A 183 8.34 16.26 -21.47
CA PHE A 183 8.35 16.58 -20.03
C PHE A 183 6.99 17.10 -19.59
N GLY A 184 6.57 16.73 -18.38
CA GLY A 184 5.30 17.16 -17.83
C GLY A 184 5.26 17.16 -16.32
N ILE A 185 4.17 17.74 -15.81
CA ILE A 185 3.81 17.73 -14.39
C ILE A 185 2.44 17.08 -14.26
N ARG A 186 2.27 16.35 -13.17
CA ARG A 186 1.00 15.71 -12.79
C ARG A 186 0.64 16.12 -11.37
N LEU A 187 -0.64 16.47 -11.17
CA LEU A 187 -1.27 16.65 -9.87
C LEU A 187 -2.38 15.60 -9.76
N GLU A 188 -2.46 14.88 -8.65
CA GLU A 188 -3.39 13.76 -8.51
C GLU A 188 -3.88 13.65 -7.06
N GLY A 189 -5.14 13.33 -6.90
CA GLY A 189 -5.72 12.86 -5.66
C GLY A 189 -6.13 11.40 -5.81
N ASN A 190 -5.74 10.54 -4.86
CA ASN A 190 -6.07 9.12 -4.84
C ASN A 190 -6.75 8.74 -3.54
N TYR A 191 -7.71 7.84 -3.65
CA TYR A 191 -8.28 7.09 -2.56
C TYR A 191 -7.91 5.62 -2.72
N VAL A 192 -7.45 5.01 -1.64
CA VAL A 192 -7.09 3.59 -1.55
C VAL A 192 -7.92 2.96 -0.46
N GLU A 193 -8.48 1.80 -0.74
CA GLU A 193 -9.19 0.95 0.21
C GLU A 193 -8.59 -0.45 0.13
N LEU A 194 -8.01 -0.92 1.25
CA LEU A 194 -7.45 -2.26 1.36
C LEU A 194 -8.48 -3.21 1.97
N ASP A 195 -8.38 -4.47 1.62
CA ASP A 195 -9.23 -5.53 2.16
C ASP A 195 -8.96 -5.73 3.67
N ASN A 196 -9.91 -6.35 4.36
CA ASN A 196 -9.76 -6.68 5.77
C ASN A 196 -8.66 -7.75 5.94
N VAL A 197 -7.86 -7.59 6.97
CA VAL A 197 -6.77 -8.51 7.31
C VAL A 197 -7.05 -9.17 8.64
N THR A 198 -6.81 -10.49 8.73
CA THR A 198 -6.88 -11.23 9.97
C THR A 198 -5.56 -11.96 10.19
N VAL A 199 -4.94 -11.75 11.35
CA VAL A 199 -3.71 -12.41 11.77
C VAL A 199 -3.89 -12.98 13.17
N ASN A 200 -3.11 -13.99 13.51
CA ASN A 200 -3.09 -14.57 14.84
C ASN A 200 -1.67 -14.76 15.35
N ASN A 201 -1.54 -14.96 16.66
CA ASN A 201 -0.25 -15.08 17.33
C ASN A 201 0.42 -16.46 17.19
N GLY A 202 0.01 -17.29 16.23
CA GLY A 202 0.60 -18.60 15.97
C GLY A 202 0.33 -19.68 17.04
N VAL A 203 -0.39 -19.35 18.11
CA VAL A 203 -0.81 -20.35 19.12
C VAL A 203 -1.94 -21.19 18.55
N THR A 204 -1.90 -22.51 18.81
CA THR A 204 -3.02 -23.39 18.43
C THR A 204 -4.23 -23.07 19.32
N LYS A 205 -5.40 -22.90 18.73
CA LYS A 205 -6.64 -22.49 19.41
C LYS A 205 -7.07 -23.43 20.57
N THR A 206 -6.52 -24.66 20.63
CA THR A 206 -6.84 -25.69 21.63
C THR A 206 -5.70 -26.00 22.60
N ALA A 207 -4.62 -25.25 22.59
CA ALA A 207 -3.40 -25.55 23.34
C ALA A 207 -2.88 -24.39 24.20
N GLY A 208 -3.71 -23.39 24.48
CA GLY A 208 -3.33 -22.24 25.28
C GLY A 208 -3.17 -22.61 26.76
N THR A 209 -2.17 -22.03 27.41
CA THR A 209 -1.99 -22.11 28.87
C THR A 209 -1.70 -20.69 29.38
N GLY A 210 -2.68 -20.08 30.03
CA GLY A 210 -2.49 -18.77 30.64
C GLY A 210 -2.12 -17.67 29.64
N LEU A 211 -0.95 -17.07 29.76
CA LEU A 211 -0.49 -15.94 28.91
C LEU A 211 -0.21 -16.32 27.43
N ASN A 212 -0.17 -17.61 27.12
CA ASN A 212 0.00 -18.13 25.76
C ASN A 212 -1.34 -18.54 25.12
N ASN A 213 -2.42 -17.86 25.42
CA ASN A 213 -3.70 -18.08 24.79
C ASN A 213 -3.69 -17.66 23.32
N PHE A 214 -4.58 -18.28 22.53
CA PHE A 214 -4.80 -17.86 21.15
C PHE A 214 -5.34 -16.42 21.10
N LYS A 215 -4.69 -15.59 20.29
CA LYS A 215 -5.09 -14.21 20.03
C LYS A 215 -5.24 -13.99 18.54
N GLU A 216 -6.29 -13.28 18.17
CA GLU A 216 -6.59 -12.94 16.78
C GLU A 216 -6.80 -11.43 16.65
N ILE A 217 -6.11 -10.81 15.69
CA ILE A 217 -6.29 -9.40 15.33
C ILE A 217 -6.97 -9.31 13.98
N LYS A 218 -8.03 -8.52 13.91
CA LYS A 218 -8.74 -8.16 12.68
C LYS A 218 -8.56 -6.69 12.41
N ALA A 219 -7.89 -6.36 11.31
CA ALA A 219 -7.79 -4.99 10.80
C ALA A 219 -8.86 -4.78 9.72
N SER A 220 -9.55 -3.64 9.79
CA SER A 220 -10.63 -3.25 8.88
C SER A 220 -10.61 -1.75 8.65
N ASN A 221 -11.38 -1.28 7.65
CA ASN A 221 -11.41 0.13 7.26
C ASN A 221 -9.99 0.69 7.01
N LEU A 222 -9.18 -0.10 6.31
CA LEU A 222 -7.83 0.28 5.92
C LEU A 222 -7.94 1.19 4.69
N GLU A 223 -7.95 2.49 4.92
CA GLU A 223 -8.23 3.49 3.90
C GLU A 223 -7.10 4.52 3.83
N GLY A 224 -6.85 5.08 2.65
CA GLY A 224 -5.87 6.14 2.45
C GLY A 224 -6.35 7.19 1.45
N LEU A 225 -6.19 8.46 1.82
CA LEU A 225 -6.37 9.58 0.91
C LEU A 225 -5.01 10.24 0.65
N THR A 226 -4.60 10.28 -0.61
CA THR A 226 -3.27 10.74 -1.04
C THR A 226 -3.38 11.93 -1.97
N GLY A 227 -2.64 13.00 -1.68
CA GLY A 227 -2.29 14.05 -2.63
C GLY A 227 -0.93 13.77 -3.25
N LYS A 228 -0.79 13.91 -4.56
CA LYS A 228 0.41 13.56 -5.32
C LYS A 228 0.83 14.68 -6.27
N VAL A 229 2.13 14.95 -6.30
CA VAL A 229 2.78 15.77 -7.33
C VAL A 229 3.84 14.94 -8.02
N ALA A 230 3.80 14.85 -9.36
CA ALA A 230 4.75 14.05 -10.11
C ALA A 230 5.40 14.85 -11.26
N LEU A 231 6.67 14.48 -11.53
CA LEU A 231 7.36 14.81 -12.76
C LEU A 231 7.23 13.63 -13.71
N THR A 232 6.90 13.91 -14.98
CA THR A 232 6.64 12.90 -16.00
C THR A 232 7.49 13.12 -17.23
N TYR A 233 7.78 12.04 -17.92
CA TYR A 233 8.35 12.07 -19.26
C TYR A 233 7.58 11.09 -20.16
N THR A 234 7.10 11.59 -21.30
CA THR A 234 6.30 10.81 -22.25
C THR A 234 7.07 10.65 -23.54
N PHE A 235 7.23 9.41 -23.98
CA PHE A 235 7.74 9.01 -25.29
C PHE A 235 6.58 8.67 -26.21
N GLY A 236 6.69 9.00 -27.48
CA GLY A 236 5.65 8.79 -28.48
C GLY A 236 4.65 9.92 -28.52
N ARG A 237 3.48 9.68 -29.07
CA ARG A 237 2.46 10.73 -29.20
C ARG A 237 1.95 11.11 -27.81
N SER A 238 2.24 12.34 -27.40
CA SER A 238 1.65 12.91 -26.19
C SER A 238 0.14 13.04 -26.36
N GLY A 239 -0.64 12.37 -25.48
CA GLY A 239 -2.10 12.43 -25.48
C GLY A 239 -2.68 13.84 -25.23
N ASN A 240 -1.84 14.83 -24.94
CA ASN A 240 -2.22 16.20 -24.57
C ASN A 240 -1.88 17.26 -25.62
N SER A 241 -1.46 16.88 -26.80
CA SER A 241 -1.35 17.84 -27.93
C SER A 241 -2.71 17.95 -28.61
N PHE A 242 -3.55 18.82 -28.10
CA PHE A 242 -4.75 19.33 -28.76
C PHE A 242 -4.46 20.68 -29.38
#